data_1176021b6c414d76dcfa9bb0175f4beb
#
_entry.id   1176021b6c414d76dcfa9bb0175f4beb
#
_cell.length_a   1.000
_cell.length_b   1.000
_cell.length_c   1.000
_cell.angle_alpha   90.00
_cell.angle_beta   90.00
_cell.angle_gamma   90.00
#
_symmetry.space_group_name_H-M   'P 1'
#
loop_
_entity.id
_entity.type
_entity.pdbx_description
1 polymer ?
#
loop_
_entity_poly.entity_id
_entity_poly.type
_entity_poly.pdbx_seq_one_letter_code
_entity_poly.pdbx_strand_id
1 'polypeptide(L)'
;MGREAEAGEPEAEAGARALRRAVAVVWLLTAVLVLHPTYRMVGADYLSRLGLSEVWMFLACAFELALGVRVWRGPSNAAVSLVQVSMIAAFTLILAFLEPLLLASPFGVLTKNLPIVAAIGVAYLLEREGWSPRATWWLRLGMAIIWISEGLLPKIFFQQEVELAIVAELGFIPFDPARFLLLLGAAQALSGALALLMPMGPWLRALLLLQALSLVALPLLVGAVSPELFVHPFGPLTKTIPIVVGTALLARRCSTSR
;
A
#
# COMPACT_ATOMS: atom_id res chain seq x y z
N MET A 1 -20.92 -22.39 -22.35
CA MET A 1 -20.62 -22.00 -20.96
C MET A 1 -19.36 -22.66 -20.36
N GLY A 2 -18.93 -23.86 -20.76
CA GLY A 2 -17.77 -24.53 -20.16
C GLY A 2 -16.39 -23.92 -20.49
N ARG A 3 -16.17 -23.41 -21.70
CA ARG A 3 -14.83 -22.91 -22.15
C ARG A 3 -14.43 -21.56 -21.55
N GLU A 4 -15.38 -20.71 -21.16
CA GLU A 4 -15.08 -19.41 -20.54
C GLU A 4 -14.69 -19.56 -19.05
N ALA A 5 -15.22 -20.56 -18.36
CA ALA A 5 -14.86 -20.87 -16.99
C ALA A 5 -13.43 -21.41 -16.89
N GLU A 6 -13.01 -22.30 -17.79
CA GLU A 6 -11.65 -22.87 -17.81
C GLU A 6 -10.56 -21.86 -18.15
N ALA A 7 -10.86 -20.85 -18.98
CA ALA A 7 -9.89 -19.78 -19.33
C ALA A 7 -9.67 -18.76 -18.20
N GLY A 8 -10.61 -18.60 -17.28
CA GLY A 8 -10.54 -17.66 -16.16
C GLY A 8 -9.71 -18.15 -14.96
N GLU A 9 -9.57 -19.45 -14.75
CA GLU A 9 -8.83 -20.03 -13.62
C GLU A 9 -7.34 -19.69 -13.62
N PRO A 10 -6.58 -19.83 -14.73
CA PRO A 10 -5.16 -19.47 -14.76
C PRO A 10 -4.88 -17.99 -14.52
N GLU A 11 -5.78 -17.11 -14.97
CA GLU A 11 -5.66 -15.66 -14.76
C GLU A 11 -5.90 -15.29 -13.29
N ALA A 12 -6.88 -15.91 -12.64
CA ALA A 12 -7.17 -15.69 -11.23
C ALA A 12 -6.02 -16.18 -10.34
N GLU A 13 -5.49 -17.36 -10.62
CA GLU A 13 -4.34 -17.91 -9.89
C GLU A 13 -3.09 -17.04 -10.05
N ALA A 14 -2.82 -16.56 -11.26
CA ALA A 14 -1.71 -15.63 -11.52
C ALA A 14 -1.90 -14.31 -10.78
N GLY A 15 -3.12 -13.77 -10.75
CA GLY A 15 -3.47 -12.56 -9.99
C GLY A 15 -3.30 -12.74 -8.48
N ALA A 16 -3.80 -13.84 -7.93
CA ALA A 16 -3.64 -14.19 -6.53
C ALA A 16 -2.16 -14.30 -6.13
N ARG A 17 -1.38 -15.01 -6.95
CA ARG A 17 0.07 -15.19 -6.77
C ARG A 17 0.81 -13.86 -6.81
N ALA A 18 0.45 -12.97 -7.72
CA ALA A 18 1.06 -11.66 -7.84
C ALA A 18 0.79 -10.79 -6.59
N LEU A 19 -0.47 -10.70 -6.13
CA LEU A 19 -0.83 -9.97 -4.91
C LEU A 19 -0.12 -10.55 -3.68
N ARG A 20 -0.18 -11.86 -3.50
CA ARG A 20 0.46 -12.55 -2.38
C ARG A 20 1.96 -12.28 -2.33
N ARG A 21 2.67 -12.41 -3.48
CA ARG A 21 4.10 -12.13 -3.55
C ARG A 21 4.41 -10.66 -3.28
N ALA A 22 3.61 -9.74 -3.77
CA ALA A 22 3.76 -8.32 -3.50
C ALA A 22 3.64 -8.00 -2.00
N VAL A 23 2.65 -8.59 -1.32
CA VAL A 23 2.52 -8.47 0.14
C VAL A 23 3.67 -9.16 0.88
N ALA A 24 4.11 -10.34 0.44
CA ALA A 24 5.26 -11.02 1.01
C ALA A 24 6.54 -10.19 0.93
N VAL A 25 6.75 -9.48 -0.19
CA VAL A 25 7.89 -8.57 -0.34
C VAL A 25 7.87 -7.47 0.73
N VAL A 26 6.71 -6.92 1.08
CA VAL A 26 6.63 -5.92 2.15
C VAL A 26 7.08 -6.52 3.48
N TRP A 27 6.56 -7.70 3.86
CA TRP A 27 6.97 -8.39 5.09
C TRP A 27 8.48 -8.68 5.13
N LEU A 28 9.02 -9.20 4.02
CA LEU A 28 10.44 -9.53 3.91
C LEU A 28 11.33 -8.29 3.98
N LEU A 29 10.95 -7.21 3.27
CA LEU A 29 11.71 -5.95 3.31
C LEU A 29 11.69 -5.35 4.70
N THR A 30 10.52 -5.25 5.35
CA THR A 30 10.42 -4.70 6.71
C THR A 30 11.29 -5.50 7.68
N ALA A 31 11.26 -6.83 7.61
CA ALA A 31 12.07 -7.68 8.45
C ALA A 31 13.58 -7.48 8.26
N VAL A 32 14.05 -7.34 7.01
CA VAL A 32 15.48 -7.16 6.70
C VAL A 32 15.96 -5.75 7.06
N LEU A 33 15.09 -4.75 6.94
CA LEU A 33 15.43 -3.36 7.25
C LEU A 33 15.79 -3.12 8.72
N VAL A 34 15.47 -4.04 9.63
CA VAL A 34 15.95 -3.99 11.04
C VAL A 34 17.47 -3.97 11.16
N LEU A 35 18.17 -4.42 10.12
CA LEU A 35 19.64 -4.33 10.07
C LEU A 35 20.14 -2.90 9.86
N HIS A 36 19.30 -2.00 9.35
CA HIS A 36 19.67 -0.61 9.10
C HIS A 36 19.61 0.24 10.38
N PRO A 37 20.62 1.09 10.67
CA PRO A 37 20.65 1.91 11.89
C PRO A 37 19.43 2.83 12.06
N THR A 38 19.00 3.51 10.99
CA THR A 38 17.83 4.41 11.03
C THR A 38 16.55 3.66 11.43
N TYR A 39 16.34 2.45 10.88
CA TYR A 39 15.20 1.60 11.26
C TYR A 39 15.21 1.33 12.77
N ARG A 40 16.38 0.91 13.30
CA ARG A 40 16.51 0.58 14.73
C ARG A 40 16.30 1.80 15.61
N MET A 41 16.88 2.93 15.24
CA MET A 41 16.75 4.18 16.00
C MET A 41 15.27 4.60 16.13
N VAL A 42 14.54 4.65 15.03
CA VAL A 42 13.12 5.01 15.04
C VAL A 42 12.29 3.95 15.77
N GLY A 43 12.51 2.66 15.49
CA GLY A 43 11.80 1.56 16.16
C GLY A 43 12.02 1.54 17.66
N ALA A 44 13.27 1.77 18.15
CA ALA A 44 13.60 1.83 19.55
C ALA A 44 12.91 3.00 20.27
N ASP A 45 12.78 4.17 19.63
CA ASP A 45 12.05 5.30 20.19
C ASP A 45 10.59 4.94 20.45
N TYR A 46 9.88 4.36 19.47
CA TYR A 46 8.48 3.94 19.66
C TYR A 46 8.32 2.84 20.72
N LEU A 47 9.26 1.87 20.78
CA LEU A 47 9.23 0.84 21.81
C LEU A 47 9.46 1.42 23.20
N SER A 48 10.36 2.39 23.34
CA SER A 48 10.65 3.05 24.62
C SER A 48 9.40 3.77 25.17
N ARG A 49 8.59 4.39 24.31
CA ARG A 49 7.31 5.01 24.69
C ARG A 49 6.29 4.00 25.23
N LEU A 50 6.45 2.71 24.88
CA LEU A 50 5.64 1.59 25.38
C LEU A 50 6.27 0.91 26.60
N GLY A 51 7.45 1.34 27.04
CA GLY A 51 8.20 0.68 28.09
C GLY A 51 8.80 -0.67 27.68
N LEU A 52 8.97 -0.90 26.36
CA LEU A 52 9.46 -2.14 25.79
C LEU A 52 10.95 -2.00 25.39
N SER A 53 11.70 -3.10 25.50
CA SER A 53 13.11 -3.16 25.05
C SER A 53 13.22 -3.42 23.55
N GLU A 54 14.36 -3.10 22.95
CA GLU A 54 14.65 -3.35 21.53
C GLU A 54 14.53 -4.82 21.11
N VAL A 55 14.62 -5.77 22.04
CA VAL A 55 14.44 -7.20 21.78
C VAL A 55 13.09 -7.48 21.10
N TRP A 56 12.05 -6.75 21.49
CA TRP A 56 10.73 -6.90 20.87
C TRP A 56 10.70 -6.52 19.38
N MET A 57 11.52 -5.56 18.97
CA MET A 57 11.68 -5.21 17.54
C MET A 57 12.28 -6.39 16.76
N PHE A 58 13.34 -7.00 17.26
CA PHE A 58 13.96 -8.15 16.60
C PHE A 58 13.02 -9.37 16.56
N LEU A 59 12.26 -9.61 17.62
CA LEU A 59 11.25 -10.68 17.64
C LEU A 59 10.14 -10.42 16.62
N ALA A 60 9.63 -9.19 16.53
CA ALA A 60 8.64 -8.80 15.55
C ALA A 60 9.18 -8.99 14.12
N CYS A 61 10.38 -8.51 13.82
CA CYS A 61 11.01 -8.67 12.52
C CYS A 61 11.31 -10.14 12.17
N ALA A 62 11.72 -10.96 13.13
CA ALA A 62 11.88 -12.40 12.92
C ALA A 62 10.55 -13.08 12.57
N PHE A 63 9.46 -12.69 13.24
CA PHE A 63 8.13 -13.17 12.92
C PHE A 63 7.66 -12.69 11.53
N GLU A 64 7.88 -11.42 11.18
CA GLU A 64 7.60 -10.87 9.85
C GLU A 64 8.37 -11.60 8.75
N LEU A 65 9.64 -11.93 8.99
CA LEU A 65 10.44 -12.73 8.06
C LEU A 65 9.83 -14.11 7.82
N ALA A 66 9.49 -14.82 8.90
CA ALA A 66 8.87 -16.14 8.82
C ALA A 66 7.51 -16.08 8.10
N LEU A 67 6.70 -15.07 8.41
CA LEU A 67 5.41 -14.82 7.78
C LEU A 67 5.59 -14.48 6.29
N GLY A 68 6.53 -13.61 5.95
CA GLY A 68 6.85 -13.25 4.56
C GLY A 68 7.27 -14.45 3.73
N VAL A 69 8.15 -15.32 4.27
CA VAL A 69 8.57 -16.58 3.62
C VAL A 69 7.37 -17.52 3.44
N ARG A 70 6.51 -17.65 4.45
CA ARG A 70 5.30 -18.49 4.38
C ARG A 70 4.33 -17.99 3.31
N VAL A 71 4.09 -16.68 3.27
CA VAL A 71 3.22 -16.03 2.27
C VAL A 71 3.78 -16.14 0.86
N TRP A 72 5.09 -16.02 0.70
CA TRP A 72 5.76 -16.17 -0.60
C TRP A 72 5.63 -17.58 -1.18
N ARG A 73 5.84 -18.61 -0.35
CA ARG A 73 5.95 -20.01 -0.81
C ARG A 73 4.61 -20.75 -0.91
N GLY A 74 3.66 -20.41 -0.04
CA GLY A 74 2.43 -21.19 0.08
C GLY A 74 1.20 -20.48 -0.51
N PRO A 75 0.11 -21.20 -0.76
CA PRO A 75 -1.17 -20.61 -1.10
C PRO A 75 -1.73 -19.79 0.06
N SER A 76 -2.65 -18.87 -0.26
CA SER A 76 -3.42 -18.15 0.75
C SER A 76 -4.36 -19.12 1.48
N ASN A 77 -4.39 -19.03 2.79
CA ASN A 77 -5.42 -19.69 3.59
C ASN A 77 -5.96 -18.72 4.64
N ALA A 78 -7.13 -19.03 5.18
CA ALA A 78 -7.82 -18.14 6.12
C ALA A 78 -6.95 -17.80 7.34
N ALA A 79 -6.23 -18.80 7.91
CA ALA A 79 -5.40 -18.59 9.09
C ALA A 79 -4.23 -17.63 8.81
N VAL A 80 -3.48 -17.86 7.72
CA VAL A 80 -2.36 -16.98 7.34
C VAL A 80 -2.85 -15.59 6.98
N SER A 81 -3.98 -15.45 6.28
CA SER A 81 -4.58 -14.16 5.97
C SER A 81 -5.00 -13.42 7.23
N LEU A 82 -5.63 -14.13 8.18
CA LEU A 82 -6.05 -13.56 9.46
C LEU A 82 -4.84 -13.08 10.28
N VAL A 83 -3.76 -13.87 10.37
CA VAL A 83 -2.54 -13.47 11.06
C VAL A 83 -1.96 -12.19 10.46
N GLN A 84 -1.86 -12.10 9.13
CA GLN A 84 -1.38 -10.87 8.45
C GLN A 84 -2.25 -9.66 8.78
N VAL A 85 -3.58 -9.80 8.66
CA VAL A 85 -4.53 -8.71 8.93
C VAL A 85 -4.48 -8.30 10.40
N SER A 86 -4.40 -9.26 11.33
CA SER A 86 -4.30 -8.97 12.77
C SER A 86 -3.01 -8.24 13.12
N MET A 87 -1.88 -8.62 12.54
CA MET A 87 -0.62 -7.89 12.73
C MET A 87 -0.70 -6.45 12.20
N ILE A 88 -1.19 -6.28 10.98
CA ILE A 88 -1.36 -4.94 10.39
C ILE A 88 -2.29 -4.10 11.27
N ALA A 89 -3.40 -4.66 11.72
CA ALA A 89 -4.35 -3.97 12.60
C ALA A 89 -3.69 -3.60 13.94
N ALA A 90 -2.98 -4.53 14.59
CA ALA A 90 -2.30 -4.28 15.85
C ALA A 90 -1.26 -3.15 15.73
N PHE A 91 -0.37 -3.20 14.73
CA PHE A 91 0.60 -2.12 14.49
C PHE A 91 -0.09 -0.78 14.18
N THR A 92 -1.15 -0.81 13.36
CA THR A 92 -1.90 0.41 13.03
C THR A 92 -2.52 1.04 14.27
N LEU A 93 -3.17 0.24 15.13
CA LEU A 93 -3.81 0.73 16.35
C LEU A 93 -2.79 1.24 17.37
N ILE A 94 -1.68 0.52 17.59
CA ILE A 94 -0.62 0.93 18.49
C ILE A 94 -0.03 2.28 18.03
N LEU A 95 0.32 2.39 16.76
CA LEU A 95 0.91 3.62 16.23
C LEU A 95 -0.08 4.78 16.21
N ALA A 96 -1.35 4.55 15.85
CA ALA A 96 -2.38 5.58 15.89
C ALA A 96 -2.68 6.05 17.31
N PHE A 97 -2.53 5.17 18.32
CA PHE A 97 -2.66 5.52 19.72
C PHE A 97 -1.46 6.36 20.23
N LEU A 98 -0.23 5.96 19.88
CA LEU A 98 0.98 6.65 20.28
C LEU A 98 1.15 8.01 19.59
N GLU A 99 0.74 8.09 18.34
CA GLU A 99 0.90 9.28 17.51
C GLU A 99 -0.24 9.39 16.47
N PRO A 100 -1.38 9.96 16.86
CA PRO A 100 -2.57 10.06 15.98
C PRO A 100 -2.32 10.76 14.65
N LEU A 101 -1.36 11.68 14.59
CA LEU A 101 -0.99 12.38 13.35
C LEU A 101 -0.41 11.46 12.27
N LEU A 102 0.04 10.24 12.63
CA LEU A 102 0.45 9.23 11.65
C LEU A 102 -0.68 8.78 10.73
N LEU A 103 -1.96 8.95 11.13
CA LEU A 103 -3.12 8.70 10.27
C LEU A 103 -3.20 9.72 9.12
N ALA A 104 -2.69 10.92 9.35
CA ALA A 104 -2.62 11.99 8.35
C ALA A 104 -1.18 12.23 7.85
N SER A 105 -0.25 11.32 8.17
CA SER A 105 1.16 11.43 7.75
C SER A 105 1.27 11.32 6.24
N PRO A 106 2.11 12.16 5.60
CA PRO A 106 2.41 12.03 4.18
C PRO A 106 3.02 10.65 3.87
N PHE A 107 2.87 10.24 2.62
CA PHE A 107 3.36 8.95 2.12
C PHE A 107 2.63 7.71 2.67
N GLY A 108 1.52 7.89 3.37
CA GLY A 108 0.62 6.80 3.76
C GLY A 108 1.19 5.84 4.80
N VAL A 109 1.81 6.36 5.83
CA VAL A 109 2.40 5.52 6.91
C VAL A 109 1.40 4.50 7.44
N LEU A 110 0.18 4.92 7.77
CA LEU A 110 -0.88 4.02 8.24
C LEU A 110 -1.97 3.77 7.18
N THR A 111 -2.29 4.75 6.35
CA THR A 111 -3.36 4.65 5.35
C THR A 111 -3.08 3.58 4.30
N LYS A 112 -1.82 3.33 3.93
CA LYS A 112 -1.42 2.23 3.02
C LYS A 112 -1.66 0.83 3.60
N ASN A 113 -1.93 0.69 4.88
CA ASN A 113 -2.30 -0.60 5.46
C ASN A 113 -3.67 -1.09 4.95
N LEU A 114 -4.60 -0.18 4.64
CA LEU A 114 -5.92 -0.54 4.11
C LEU A 114 -5.86 -1.26 2.75
N PRO A 115 -5.17 -0.72 1.71
CA PRO A 115 -5.03 -1.45 0.45
C PRO A 115 -4.21 -2.75 0.58
N ILE A 116 -3.28 -2.87 1.54
CA ILE A 116 -2.58 -4.13 1.79
C ILE A 116 -3.54 -5.17 2.35
N VAL A 117 -4.40 -4.81 3.31
CA VAL A 117 -5.46 -5.70 3.83
C VAL A 117 -6.40 -6.12 2.71
N ALA A 118 -6.81 -5.19 1.83
CA ALA A 118 -7.62 -5.53 0.66
C ALA A 118 -6.88 -6.51 -0.27
N ALA A 119 -5.59 -6.31 -0.55
CA ALA A 119 -4.78 -7.20 -1.37
C ALA A 119 -4.67 -8.62 -0.77
N ILE A 120 -4.51 -8.74 0.56
CA ILE A 120 -4.51 -10.03 1.27
C ILE A 120 -5.85 -10.73 1.10
N GLY A 121 -6.96 -10.03 1.35
CA GLY A 121 -8.31 -10.59 1.22
C GLY A 121 -8.63 -10.99 -0.22
N VAL A 122 -8.25 -10.16 -1.20
CA VAL A 122 -8.48 -10.46 -2.61
C VAL A 122 -7.63 -11.63 -3.09
N ALA A 123 -6.36 -11.74 -2.68
CA ALA A 123 -5.54 -12.90 -3.01
C ALA A 123 -6.21 -14.21 -2.52
N TYR A 124 -6.77 -14.19 -1.31
CA TYR A 124 -7.54 -15.32 -0.76
C TYR A 124 -8.82 -15.63 -1.56
N LEU A 125 -9.57 -14.59 -1.96
CA LEU A 125 -10.80 -14.75 -2.75
C LEU A 125 -10.48 -15.30 -4.14
N LEU A 126 -9.45 -14.79 -4.82
CA LEU A 126 -9.05 -15.24 -6.14
C LEU A 126 -8.65 -16.72 -6.18
N GLU A 127 -7.99 -17.22 -5.14
CA GLU A 127 -7.63 -18.65 -5.03
C GLU A 127 -8.83 -19.56 -4.77
N ARG A 128 -9.95 -19.01 -4.27
CA ARG A 128 -11.15 -19.80 -3.94
C ARG A 128 -12.30 -19.66 -4.92
N GLU A 129 -12.51 -18.46 -5.40
CA GLU A 129 -13.72 -18.09 -6.16
C GLU A 129 -13.35 -17.60 -7.58
N GLY A 130 -12.06 -17.49 -7.88
CA GLY A 130 -11.62 -16.83 -9.11
C GLY A 130 -11.94 -15.33 -9.12
N TRP A 131 -11.97 -14.75 -10.32
CA TRP A 131 -12.36 -13.35 -10.52
C TRP A 131 -13.89 -13.19 -10.40
N SER A 132 -14.36 -13.04 -9.18
CA SER A 132 -15.75 -12.72 -8.87
C SER A 132 -15.97 -11.20 -8.85
N PRO A 133 -17.25 -10.71 -8.99
CA PRO A 133 -17.58 -9.29 -8.78
C PRO A 133 -17.14 -8.80 -7.39
N ARG A 134 -17.23 -9.67 -6.39
CA ARG A 134 -16.80 -9.39 -5.02
C ARG A 134 -15.29 -9.15 -4.94
N ALA A 135 -14.46 -10.03 -5.51
CA ALA A 135 -13.01 -9.87 -5.54
C ALA A 135 -12.60 -8.58 -6.27
N THR A 136 -13.21 -8.32 -7.43
CA THR A 136 -12.98 -7.10 -8.22
C THR A 136 -13.35 -5.85 -7.42
N TRP A 137 -14.51 -5.84 -6.75
CA TRP A 137 -14.96 -4.72 -5.93
C TRP A 137 -14.03 -4.44 -4.74
N TRP A 138 -13.64 -5.47 -3.99
CA TRP A 138 -12.74 -5.30 -2.86
C TRP A 138 -11.35 -4.77 -3.29
N LEU A 139 -10.82 -5.28 -4.40
CA LEU A 139 -9.56 -4.78 -4.94
C LEU A 139 -9.69 -3.30 -5.35
N ARG A 140 -10.78 -2.98 -6.05
CA ARG A 140 -11.07 -1.62 -6.50
C ARG A 140 -11.23 -0.65 -5.34
N LEU A 141 -11.96 -1.03 -4.30
CA LEU A 141 -12.14 -0.24 -3.10
C LEU A 141 -10.80 0.00 -2.40
N GLY A 142 -10.00 -1.06 -2.19
CA GLY A 142 -8.69 -0.96 -1.56
C GLY A 142 -7.74 -0.03 -2.33
N MET A 143 -7.73 -0.12 -3.67
CA MET A 143 -6.87 0.74 -4.48
C MET A 143 -7.38 2.19 -4.55
N ALA A 144 -8.70 2.42 -4.56
CA ALA A 144 -9.27 3.77 -4.60
C ALA A 144 -9.07 4.52 -3.26
N ILE A 145 -9.22 3.82 -2.13
CA ILE A 145 -9.19 4.45 -0.81
C ILE A 145 -7.83 5.12 -0.52
N ILE A 146 -6.72 4.56 -1.03
CA ILE A 146 -5.41 5.16 -0.83
C ILE A 146 -5.30 6.51 -1.54
N TRP A 147 -5.80 6.62 -2.77
CA TRP A 147 -5.79 7.88 -3.51
C TRP A 147 -6.65 8.94 -2.84
N ILE A 148 -7.81 8.55 -2.30
CA ILE A 148 -8.71 9.45 -1.57
C ILE A 148 -8.05 9.89 -0.26
N SER A 149 -7.55 8.95 0.55
CA SER A 149 -6.97 9.27 1.85
C SER A 149 -5.68 10.07 1.74
N GLU A 150 -4.77 9.70 0.84
CA GLU A 150 -3.52 10.42 0.59
C GLU A 150 -3.74 11.81 -0.04
N GLY A 151 -4.82 11.97 -0.79
CA GLY A 151 -5.20 13.28 -1.31
C GLY A 151 -5.80 14.17 -0.22
N LEU A 152 -6.71 13.65 0.58
CA LEU A 152 -7.45 14.45 1.56
C LEU A 152 -6.64 14.72 2.82
N LEU A 153 -6.12 13.65 3.46
CA LEU A 153 -5.56 13.79 4.80
C LEU A 153 -4.27 14.62 4.82
N PRO A 154 -3.14 14.19 4.21
CA PRO A 154 -1.90 14.94 4.35
C PRO A 154 -1.85 16.21 3.49
N LYS A 155 -2.58 16.29 2.38
CA LYS A 155 -2.40 17.38 1.40
C LYS A 155 -3.43 18.49 1.49
N ILE A 156 -4.65 18.15 1.94
CA ILE A 156 -5.73 19.16 2.06
C ILE A 156 -5.97 19.55 3.52
N PHE A 157 -6.13 18.55 4.43
CA PHE A 157 -6.53 18.83 5.80
C PHE A 157 -5.37 19.03 6.76
N PHE A 158 -4.27 18.29 6.61
CA PHE A 158 -3.18 18.23 7.59
C PHE A 158 -1.81 18.32 6.90
N GLN A 159 -1.55 19.40 6.15
CA GLN A 159 -0.25 19.60 5.50
C GLN A 159 0.87 19.62 6.54
N GLN A 160 1.88 18.79 6.32
CA GLN A 160 3.01 18.65 7.23
C GLN A 160 4.26 19.30 6.63
N GLU A 161 5.09 19.89 7.48
CA GLU A 161 6.33 20.59 7.11
C GLU A 161 7.28 19.70 6.29
N VAL A 162 7.34 18.41 6.62
CA VAL A 162 8.19 17.43 5.89
C VAL A 162 7.80 17.35 4.41
N GLU A 163 6.51 17.27 4.09
CA GLU A 163 6.07 17.17 2.70
C GLU A 163 6.24 18.51 1.97
N LEU A 164 5.99 19.63 2.66
CA LEU A 164 6.23 20.97 2.13
C LEU A 164 7.72 21.19 1.80
N ALA A 165 8.61 20.77 2.69
CA ALA A 165 10.05 20.87 2.49
C ALA A 165 10.52 20.03 1.29
N ILE A 166 10.04 18.78 1.16
CA ILE A 166 10.36 17.91 0.01
C ILE A 166 9.89 18.57 -1.29
N VAL A 167 8.68 19.13 -1.34
CA VAL A 167 8.16 19.82 -2.53
C VAL A 167 8.99 21.04 -2.86
N ALA A 168 9.42 21.83 -1.87
CA ALA A 168 10.28 22.97 -2.07
C ALA A 168 11.67 22.58 -2.63
N GLU A 169 12.23 21.46 -2.14
CA GLU A 169 13.55 20.98 -2.57
C GLU A 169 13.57 20.43 -4.00
N LEU A 170 12.42 19.97 -4.53
CA LEU A 170 12.32 19.51 -5.92
C LEU A 170 12.67 20.60 -6.95
N GLY A 171 12.52 21.88 -6.64
CA GLY A 171 13.04 23.03 -7.39
C GLY A 171 12.43 23.29 -8.77
N PHE A 172 11.74 22.32 -9.38
CA PHE A 172 11.10 22.46 -10.70
C PHE A 172 9.60 22.81 -10.61
N ILE A 173 9.04 22.90 -9.41
CA ILE A 173 7.63 23.21 -9.19
C ILE A 173 7.47 24.73 -9.12
N PRO A 174 6.76 25.36 -10.08
CA PRO A 174 6.66 26.82 -10.17
C PRO A 174 5.60 27.41 -9.21
N PHE A 175 5.04 26.59 -8.32
CA PHE A 175 4.00 27.00 -7.38
C PHE A 175 4.53 27.03 -5.96
N ASP A 176 3.85 27.82 -5.12
CA ASP A 176 3.99 27.71 -3.67
C ASP A 176 3.74 26.25 -3.23
N PRO A 177 4.62 25.63 -2.40
CA PRO A 177 4.50 24.24 -2.00
C PRO A 177 3.14 23.86 -1.42
N ALA A 178 2.55 24.73 -0.59
CA ALA A 178 1.25 24.44 0.03
C ALA A 178 0.12 24.42 -1.02
N ARG A 179 0.14 25.35 -1.98
CA ARG A 179 -0.81 25.37 -3.10
C ARG A 179 -0.62 24.16 -4.02
N PHE A 180 0.62 23.78 -4.29
CA PHE A 180 0.90 22.59 -5.09
C PHE A 180 0.32 21.34 -4.41
N LEU A 181 0.57 21.16 -3.11
CA LEU A 181 0.02 20.03 -2.35
C LEU A 181 -1.51 20.02 -2.35
N LEU A 182 -2.17 21.18 -2.22
CA LEU A 182 -3.62 21.29 -2.29
C LEU A 182 -4.16 20.78 -3.65
N LEU A 183 -3.55 21.25 -4.75
CA LEU A 183 -3.95 20.83 -6.10
C LEU A 183 -3.68 19.34 -6.35
N LEU A 184 -2.50 18.86 -5.93
CA LEU A 184 -2.14 17.45 -6.01
C LEU A 184 -3.11 16.59 -5.19
N GLY A 185 -3.43 17.01 -3.97
CA GLY A 185 -4.36 16.33 -3.10
C GLY A 185 -5.77 16.24 -3.70
N ALA A 186 -6.27 17.34 -4.25
CA ALA A 186 -7.57 17.36 -4.95
C ALA A 186 -7.57 16.41 -6.17
N ALA A 187 -6.50 16.43 -6.98
CA ALA A 187 -6.36 15.55 -8.13
C ALA A 187 -6.28 14.07 -7.70
N GLN A 188 -5.56 13.75 -6.63
CA GLN A 188 -5.49 12.40 -6.07
C GLN A 188 -6.84 11.93 -5.56
N ALA A 189 -7.54 12.72 -4.75
CA ALA A 189 -8.85 12.36 -4.21
C ALA A 189 -9.88 12.15 -5.33
N LEU A 190 -9.90 13.05 -6.32
CA LEU A 190 -10.76 12.91 -7.51
C LEU A 190 -10.41 11.64 -8.30
N SER A 191 -9.12 11.37 -8.51
CA SER A 191 -8.64 10.17 -9.20
C SER A 191 -9.11 8.89 -8.50
N GLY A 192 -9.04 8.84 -7.16
CA GLY A 192 -9.56 7.73 -6.36
C GLY A 192 -11.07 7.57 -6.47
N ALA A 193 -11.82 8.68 -6.39
CA ALA A 193 -13.28 8.66 -6.56
C ALA A 193 -13.69 8.18 -7.96
N LEU A 194 -13.03 8.67 -9.01
CA LEU A 194 -13.24 8.21 -10.38
C LEU A 194 -12.91 6.73 -10.53
N ALA A 195 -11.79 6.26 -9.96
CA ALA A 195 -11.44 4.85 -9.98
C ALA A 195 -12.52 3.98 -9.32
N LEU A 196 -13.25 4.50 -8.34
CA LEU A 196 -14.32 3.78 -7.65
C LEU A 196 -15.65 3.81 -8.43
N LEU A 197 -15.96 4.91 -9.10
CA LEU A 197 -17.30 5.15 -9.68
C LEU A 197 -17.39 4.82 -11.18
N MET A 198 -16.31 4.94 -11.94
CA MET A 198 -16.33 4.70 -13.38
C MET A 198 -16.65 3.24 -13.72
N PRO A 199 -17.40 2.95 -14.79
CA PRO A 199 -17.62 1.59 -15.26
C PRO A 199 -16.30 0.95 -15.73
N MET A 200 -16.24 -0.39 -15.67
CA MET A 200 -15.10 -1.14 -16.23
C MET A 200 -15.01 -0.87 -17.74
N GLY A 201 -13.84 -0.47 -18.20
CA GLY A 201 -13.66 -0.12 -19.60
C GLY A 201 -12.36 0.64 -19.88
N PRO A 202 -12.16 1.14 -21.11
CA PRO A 202 -10.89 1.73 -21.54
C PRO A 202 -10.50 2.99 -20.76
N TRP A 203 -11.46 3.81 -20.37
CA TRP A 203 -11.20 5.03 -19.61
C TRP A 203 -10.74 4.73 -18.17
N LEU A 204 -11.40 3.79 -17.50
CA LEU A 204 -10.95 3.32 -16.20
C LEU A 204 -9.56 2.68 -16.29
N ARG A 205 -9.31 1.89 -17.34
CA ARG A 205 -7.99 1.31 -17.59
C ARG A 205 -6.91 2.38 -17.72
N ALA A 206 -7.16 3.42 -18.52
CA ALA A 206 -6.21 4.52 -18.69
C ALA A 206 -5.91 5.23 -17.37
N LEU A 207 -6.95 5.51 -16.56
CA LEU A 207 -6.80 6.09 -15.22
C LEU A 207 -5.96 5.19 -14.31
N LEU A 208 -6.26 3.89 -14.26
CA LEU A 208 -5.51 2.94 -13.41
C LEU A 208 -4.05 2.79 -13.85
N LEU A 209 -3.76 2.85 -15.15
CA LEU A 209 -2.37 2.84 -15.63
C LEU A 209 -1.63 4.13 -15.25
N LEU A 210 -2.28 5.28 -15.33
CA LEU A 210 -1.73 6.54 -14.84
C LEU A 210 -1.47 6.49 -13.33
N GLN A 211 -2.43 5.96 -12.56
CA GLN A 211 -2.25 5.74 -11.13
C GLN A 211 -1.08 4.80 -10.82
N ALA A 212 -0.96 3.67 -11.53
CA ALA A 212 0.15 2.73 -11.35
C ALA A 212 1.51 3.38 -11.65
N LEU A 213 1.60 4.18 -12.72
CA LEU A 213 2.80 4.94 -13.04
C LEU A 213 3.15 5.95 -11.93
N SER A 214 2.16 6.70 -11.46
CA SER A 214 2.35 7.67 -10.37
C SER A 214 2.77 7.00 -9.06
N LEU A 215 2.22 5.82 -8.74
CA LEU A 215 2.62 5.03 -7.57
C LEU A 215 4.07 4.52 -7.64
N VAL A 216 4.68 4.48 -8.80
CA VAL A 216 6.11 4.19 -8.96
C VAL A 216 6.92 5.49 -8.98
N ALA A 217 6.50 6.47 -9.78
CA ALA A 217 7.27 7.70 -10.00
C ALA A 217 7.36 8.58 -8.74
N LEU A 218 6.24 8.79 -8.01
CA LEU A 218 6.24 9.65 -6.83
C LEU A 218 7.13 9.13 -5.69
N PRO A 219 7.10 7.84 -5.29
CA PRO A 219 8.03 7.32 -4.30
C PRO A 219 9.50 7.41 -4.71
N LEU A 220 9.81 7.26 -6.00
CA LEU A 220 11.18 7.42 -6.50
C LEU A 220 11.65 8.87 -6.41
N LEU A 221 10.79 9.85 -6.77
CA LEU A 221 11.09 11.27 -6.62
C LEU A 221 11.29 11.64 -5.15
N VAL A 222 10.38 11.23 -4.28
CA VAL A 222 10.47 11.47 -2.84
C VAL A 222 11.73 10.81 -2.25
N GLY A 223 12.01 9.58 -2.61
CA GLY A 223 13.19 8.86 -2.13
C GLY A 223 14.52 9.40 -2.68
N ALA A 224 14.52 10.13 -3.81
CA ALA A 224 15.69 10.83 -4.29
C ALA A 224 16.05 12.05 -3.43
N VAL A 225 15.04 12.70 -2.83
CA VAL A 225 15.21 13.84 -1.91
C VAL A 225 15.41 13.35 -0.46
N SER A 226 14.66 12.34 -0.05
CA SER A 226 14.64 11.82 1.32
C SER A 226 14.84 10.29 1.32
N PRO A 227 16.09 9.80 1.09
CA PRO A 227 16.36 8.36 0.96
C PRO A 227 16.10 7.55 2.24
N GLU A 228 16.11 8.20 3.41
CA GLU A 228 15.79 7.59 4.71
C GLU A 228 14.35 7.04 4.77
N LEU A 229 13.44 7.53 3.93
CA LEU A 229 12.08 7.01 3.84
C LEU A 229 12.00 5.59 3.27
N PHE A 230 13.01 5.13 2.53
CA PHE A 230 13.08 3.73 2.09
C PHE A 230 13.39 2.77 3.22
N VAL A 231 14.12 3.22 4.24
CA VAL A 231 14.56 2.40 5.38
C VAL A 231 13.77 2.67 6.65
N HIS A 232 12.70 3.46 6.55
CA HIS A 232 11.84 3.78 7.68
C HIS A 232 11.03 2.55 8.13
N PRO A 233 10.92 2.24 9.44
CA PRO A 233 10.26 1.02 9.94
C PRO A 233 8.80 0.90 9.53
N PHE A 234 8.11 2.01 9.30
CA PHE A 234 6.70 1.98 8.90
C PHE A 234 6.49 1.83 7.39
N GLY A 235 7.56 1.68 6.61
CA GLY A 235 7.53 1.35 5.20
C GLY A 235 6.73 2.33 4.32
N PRO A 236 6.89 3.66 4.44
CA PRO A 236 6.06 4.61 3.70
C PRO A 236 6.18 4.46 2.18
N LEU A 237 7.35 4.06 1.68
CA LEU A 237 7.57 3.83 0.25
C LEU A 237 7.41 2.35 -0.14
N THR A 238 7.90 1.40 0.67
CA THR A 238 7.87 -0.04 0.35
C THR A 238 6.46 -0.61 0.30
N LYS A 239 5.55 -0.11 1.13
CA LYS A 239 4.11 -0.46 1.12
C LYS A 239 3.39 -0.14 -0.19
N THR A 240 3.98 0.63 -1.08
CA THR A 240 3.41 0.94 -2.39
C THR A 240 3.43 -0.27 -3.34
N ILE A 241 4.32 -1.25 -3.13
CA ILE A 241 4.47 -2.43 -4.00
C ILE A 241 3.16 -3.19 -4.22
N PRO A 242 2.42 -3.66 -3.20
CA PRO A 242 1.16 -4.37 -3.42
C PRO A 242 0.06 -3.47 -4.02
N ILE A 243 0.14 -2.15 -3.81
CA ILE A 243 -0.82 -1.20 -4.38
C ILE A 243 -0.61 -1.08 -5.89
N VAL A 244 0.64 -0.97 -6.35
CA VAL A 244 0.99 -0.98 -7.79
C VAL A 244 0.50 -2.28 -8.45
N VAL A 245 0.77 -3.43 -7.83
CA VAL A 245 0.36 -4.73 -8.36
C VAL A 245 -1.18 -4.83 -8.44
N GLY A 246 -1.88 -4.43 -7.37
CA GLY A 246 -3.35 -4.42 -7.34
C GLY A 246 -3.96 -3.51 -8.40
N THR A 247 -3.42 -2.31 -8.57
CA THR A 247 -3.84 -1.34 -9.59
C THR A 247 -3.61 -1.88 -11.00
N ALA A 248 -2.45 -2.51 -11.26
CA ALA A 248 -2.12 -3.11 -12.56
C ALA A 248 -3.05 -4.30 -12.89
N LEU A 249 -3.40 -5.13 -11.90
CA LEU A 249 -4.35 -6.23 -12.09
C LEU A 249 -5.74 -5.71 -12.44
N LEU A 250 -6.23 -4.66 -11.78
CA LEU A 250 -7.49 -4.02 -12.14
C LEU A 250 -7.46 -3.44 -13.56
N ALA A 251 -6.36 -2.80 -13.95
CA ALA A 251 -6.19 -2.26 -15.30
C ALA A 251 -6.25 -3.38 -16.37
N ARG A 252 -5.70 -4.56 -16.09
CA ARG A 252 -5.82 -5.73 -16.97
C ARG A 252 -7.26 -6.21 -17.08
N ARG A 253 -7.97 -6.31 -15.96
CA ARG A 253 -9.40 -6.70 -15.95
C ARG A 253 -10.28 -5.78 -16.78
N CYS A 254 -9.98 -4.50 -16.86
CA CYS A 254 -10.69 -3.56 -17.73
C CYS A 254 -10.53 -3.87 -19.25
N SER A 255 -9.55 -4.68 -19.66
CA SER A 255 -9.35 -5.07 -21.07
C SER A 255 -10.06 -6.36 -21.45
N THR A 256 -10.40 -7.22 -20.49
CA THR A 256 -11.03 -8.53 -20.71
C THR A 256 -12.55 -8.51 -20.56
N SER A 257 -13.13 -7.42 -20.04
CA SER A 257 -14.58 -7.23 -19.83
C SER A 257 -15.32 -6.66 -21.05
N ARG A 258 -14.98 -7.12 -22.27
CA ARG A 258 -15.69 -6.79 -23.51
C ARG A 258 -16.64 -7.90 -23.91
#